data_b4b8f088fa34bdc3fc1380d70530a726
#
_entry.id   b4b8f088fa34bdc3fc1380d70530a726
#
_cell.length_a   1.000
_cell.length_b   1.000
_cell.length_c   1.000
_cell.angle_alpha   90.00
_cell.angle_beta   90.00
_cell.angle_gamma   90.00
#
_symmetry.space_group_name_H-M   'P 1'
#
loop_
_entity.id
_entity.type
_entity.pdbx_description
1 polymer ?
#
loop_
_entity_poly.entity_id
_entity_poly.type
_entity_poly.pdbx_seq_one_letter_code
_entity_poly.pdbx_strand_id
1 'polypeptide(L)'
;MVSKRFSPNTKRQIRKEAGYGCCRCGNEIIQYHHLDPTSNKAEDGMALCPGCHDMATRGAMPISKQLEYKMNPYNIRNGFSKGKLIINKGTIPLIFNLHNTIQKFGDIVVVNGESLLTFNVNDDGVTELSLKLYDENDDLVMEIINNEWVSGDYFAWDIEVSYEWIKIQRENRDIILGVIVGI
;
A
#
# COMPACT_ATOMS: atom_id res chain seq x y z
N MET A 1 -22.60 9.03 -19.84
CA MET A 1 -22.05 7.67 -20.02
C MET A 1 -21.69 7.14 -18.63
N VAL A 2 -22.11 5.92 -18.29
CA VAL A 2 -21.71 5.29 -17.03
C VAL A 2 -20.33 4.68 -17.25
N SER A 3 -19.33 5.12 -16.48
CA SER A 3 -17.97 4.56 -16.53
C SER A 3 -18.01 3.07 -16.20
N LYS A 4 -17.32 2.23 -16.95
CA LYS A 4 -17.17 0.80 -16.66
C LYS A 4 -16.34 0.63 -15.40
N ARG A 5 -16.80 -0.21 -14.47
CA ARG A 5 -16.03 -0.52 -13.24
C ARG A 5 -14.87 -1.45 -13.55
N PHE A 6 -13.69 -1.16 -13.02
CA PHE A 6 -12.58 -2.10 -13.03
C PHE A 6 -12.88 -3.34 -12.20
N SER A 7 -12.57 -4.51 -12.74
CA SER A 7 -12.64 -5.77 -12.01
C SER A 7 -11.61 -5.81 -10.87
N PRO A 8 -11.75 -6.69 -9.86
CA PRO A 8 -10.73 -6.87 -8.81
C PRO A 8 -9.34 -7.18 -9.39
N ASN A 9 -9.25 -8.03 -10.42
CA ASN A 9 -7.99 -8.35 -11.09
C ASN A 9 -7.38 -7.13 -11.80
N THR A 10 -8.21 -6.34 -12.49
CA THR A 10 -7.75 -5.11 -13.14
C THR A 10 -7.25 -4.10 -12.10
N LYS A 11 -7.95 -3.94 -10.99
CA LYS A 11 -7.53 -3.05 -9.89
C LYS A 11 -6.19 -3.47 -9.29
N ARG A 12 -5.99 -4.79 -9.06
CA ARG A 12 -4.72 -5.32 -8.59
C ARG A 12 -3.59 -4.99 -9.56
N GLN A 13 -3.80 -5.22 -10.86
CA GLN A 13 -2.80 -4.90 -11.89
C GLN A 13 -2.46 -3.42 -11.90
N ILE A 14 -3.45 -2.52 -11.82
CA ILE A 14 -3.23 -1.07 -11.72
C ILE A 14 -2.40 -0.72 -10.48
N ARG A 15 -2.68 -1.33 -9.29
CA ARG A 15 -1.88 -1.12 -8.08
C ARG A 15 -0.44 -1.54 -8.28
N LYS A 16 -0.22 -2.75 -8.81
CA LYS A 16 1.11 -3.29 -9.06
C LYS A 16 1.91 -2.40 -10.03
N GLU A 17 1.30 -2.00 -11.15
CA GLU A 17 1.92 -1.09 -12.13
C GLU A 17 2.26 0.27 -11.53
N ALA A 18 1.47 0.74 -10.56
CA ALA A 18 1.69 2.01 -9.86
C ALA A 18 2.71 1.93 -8.70
N GLY A 19 3.25 0.74 -8.40
CA GLY A 19 4.09 0.53 -7.23
C GLY A 19 3.31 0.71 -5.91
N TYR A 20 2.05 0.24 -5.90
CA TYR A 20 1.12 0.25 -4.76
C TYR A 20 0.82 1.64 -4.16
N GLY A 21 0.98 2.69 -4.94
CA GLY A 21 0.69 4.05 -4.53
C GLY A 21 0.19 4.94 -5.66
N CYS A 22 -0.02 6.19 -5.35
CA CYS A 22 -0.43 7.21 -6.33
C CYS A 22 0.66 7.39 -7.38
N CYS A 23 0.33 7.23 -8.67
CA CYS A 23 1.30 7.39 -9.77
C CYS A 23 2.01 8.76 -9.75
N ARG A 24 1.34 9.83 -9.28
CA ARG A 24 1.90 11.18 -9.24
C ARG A 24 2.76 11.44 -8.01
N CYS A 25 2.33 11.05 -6.81
CA CYS A 25 2.95 11.48 -5.55
C CYS A 25 3.28 10.34 -4.57
N GLY A 26 2.97 9.08 -4.92
CA GLY A 26 3.32 7.92 -4.13
C GLY A 26 2.41 7.64 -2.92
N ASN A 27 1.41 8.48 -2.61
CA ASN A 27 0.51 8.25 -1.48
C ASN A 27 -0.16 6.87 -1.58
N GLU A 28 -0.22 6.15 -0.47
CA GLU A 28 -0.69 4.76 -0.38
C GLU A 28 -2.20 4.62 -0.50
N ILE A 29 -2.95 5.65 -0.11
CA ILE A 29 -4.42 5.65 -0.23
C ILE A 29 -4.80 6.08 -1.63
N ILE A 30 -5.33 5.15 -2.41
CA ILE A 30 -5.59 5.35 -3.83
C ILE A 30 -7.05 5.16 -4.21
N GLN A 31 -7.41 5.83 -5.29
CA GLN A 31 -8.60 5.63 -6.09
C GLN A 31 -8.19 5.24 -7.51
N TYR A 32 -9.09 4.57 -8.24
CA TYR A 32 -8.82 4.15 -9.62
C TYR A 32 -9.42 5.17 -10.59
N HIS A 33 -8.56 5.80 -11.35
CA HIS A 33 -8.92 6.79 -12.37
C HIS A 33 -8.92 6.16 -13.77
N HIS A 34 -9.94 6.45 -14.56
CA HIS A 34 -10.02 6.03 -15.97
C HIS A 34 -9.37 7.07 -16.86
N LEU A 35 -8.39 6.65 -17.64
CA LEU A 35 -7.85 7.43 -18.77
C LEU A 35 -8.82 7.36 -19.95
N ASP A 36 -9.45 6.18 -20.16
CA ASP A 36 -10.58 5.99 -21.06
C ASP A 36 -11.79 5.46 -20.25
N PRO A 37 -12.84 6.27 -20.05
CA PRO A 37 -14.02 5.87 -19.28
C PRO A 37 -14.83 4.73 -19.92
N THR A 38 -14.58 4.41 -21.20
CA THR A 38 -15.26 3.32 -21.92
C THR A 38 -14.56 1.97 -21.75
N SER A 39 -13.33 1.98 -21.25
CA SER A 39 -12.50 0.80 -21.04
C SER A 39 -12.52 0.31 -19.59
N ASN A 40 -12.28 -0.99 -19.39
CA ASN A 40 -12.06 -1.62 -18.08
C ASN A 40 -10.72 -2.35 -18.00
N LYS A 41 -9.80 -2.05 -18.92
CA LYS A 41 -8.45 -2.62 -18.93
C LYS A 41 -7.50 -1.84 -18.02
N ALA A 42 -6.46 -2.49 -17.50
CA ALA A 42 -5.47 -1.84 -16.65
C ALA A 42 -4.66 -0.76 -17.38
N GLU A 43 -4.40 -0.97 -18.69
CA GLU A 43 -3.72 0.01 -19.54
C GLU A 43 -4.44 1.37 -19.61
N ASP A 44 -5.77 1.37 -19.46
CA ASP A 44 -6.64 2.55 -19.50
C ASP A 44 -7.03 3.03 -18.10
N GLY A 45 -6.39 2.51 -17.06
CA GLY A 45 -6.58 2.90 -15.67
C GLY A 45 -5.27 3.35 -15.01
N MET A 46 -5.39 4.17 -13.98
CA MET A 46 -4.25 4.55 -13.14
C MET A 46 -4.65 4.71 -11.68
N ALA A 47 -3.69 4.52 -10.77
CA ALA A 47 -3.87 4.75 -9.34
C ALA A 47 -3.54 6.20 -8.99
N LEU A 48 -4.48 6.91 -8.37
CA LEU A 48 -4.29 8.28 -7.89
C LEU A 48 -4.82 8.40 -6.46
N CYS A 49 -4.16 9.17 -5.61
CA CYS A 49 -4.74 9.55 -4.32
C CYS A 49 -5.95 10.48 -4.52
N PRO A 50 -6.84 10.64 -3.51
CA PRO A 50 -8.05 11.45 -3.65
C PRO A 50 -7.79 12.87 -4.21
N GLY A 51 -6.75 13.55 -3.73
CA GLY A 51 -6.40 14.89 -4.23
C GLY A 51 -5.91 14.89 -5.68
N CYS A 52 -5.08 13.92 -6.08
CA CYS A 52 -4.62 13.80 -7.46
C CYS A 52 -5.75 13.35 -8.40
N HIS A 53 -6.67 12.49 -7.91
CA HIS A 53 -7.85 12.06 -8.65
C HIS A 53 -8.80 13.24 -8.93
N ASP A 54 -9.03 14.09 -7.93
CA ASP A 54 -9.82 15.31 -8.11
C ASP A 54 -9.20 16.25 -9.16
N MET A 55 -7.87 16.46 -9.10
CA MET A 55 -7.16 17.25 -10.12
C MET A 55 -7.32 16.68 -11.53
N ALA A 56 -7.23 15.36 -11.69
CA ALA A 56 -7.41 14.71 -12.97
C ALA A 56 -8.86 14.86 -13.48
N THR A 57 -9.83 14.62 -12.61
CA THR A 57 -11.27 14.69 -12.93
C THR A 57 -11.72 16.10 -13.30
N ARG A 58 -11.19 17.13 -12.65
CA ARG A 58 -11.51 18.53 -12.92
C ARG A 58 -10.69 19.16 -14.06
N GLY A 59 -9.81 18.39 -14.70
CA GLY A 59 -8.98 18.88 -15.79
C GLY A 59 -7.75 19.71 -15.37
N ALA A 60 -7.49 19.84 -14.05
CA ALA A 60 -6.28 20.49 -13.53
C ALA A 60 -5.01 19.67 -13.78
N MET A 61 -5.16 18.39 -14.13
CA MET A 61 -4.09 17.50 -14.58
C MET A 61 -4.39 17.06 -16.02
N PRO A 62 -3.74 17.67 -17.03
CA PRO A 62 -3.94 17.32 -18.43
C PRO A 62 -3.65 15.83 -18.72
N ILE A 63 -4.32 15.25 -19.71
CA ILE A 63 -4.20 13.83 -20.08
C ILE A 63 -2.74 13.45 -20.38
N SER A 64 -1.98 14.32 -21.00
CA SER A 64 -0.55 14.10 -21.27
C SER A 64 0.27 13.89 -19.99
N LYS A 65 -0.05 14.63 -18.92
CA LYS A 65 0.58 14.46 -17.61
C LYS A 65 0.09 13.21 -16.88
N GLN A 66 -1.17 12.85 -17.05
CA GLN A 66 -1.68 11.59 -16.51
C GLN A 66 -0.96 10.39 -17.13
N LEU A 67 -0.77 10.39 -18.45
CA LEU A 67 -0.02 9.35 -19.17
C LEU A 67 1.46 9.32 -18.74
N GLU A 68 2.11 10.47 -18.61
CA GLU A 68 3.49 10.57 -18.11
C GLU A 68 3.64 9.92 -16.73
N TYR A 69 2.74 10.23 -15.78
CA TYR A 69 2.77 9.63 -14.43
C TYR A 69 2.42 8.15 -14.43
N LYS A 70 1.52 7.70 -15.32
CA LYS A 70 1.21 6.28 -15.46
C LYS A 70 2.41 5.49 -15.98
N MET A 71 3.13 6.02 -16.99
CA MET A 71 4.30 5.37 -17.56
C MET A 71 5.52 5.39 -16.65
N ASN A 72 5.59 6.34 -15.72
CA ASN A 72 6.69 6.50 -14.79
C ASN A 72 6.19 6.81 -13.38
N PRO A 73 5.54 5.85 -12.70
CA PRO A 73 4.92 6.05 -11.40
C PRO A 73 5.93 6.47 -10.33
N TYR A 74 5.46 7.28 -9.38
CA TYR A 74 6.31 7.86 -8.34
C TYR A 74 7.11 6.81 -7.57
N ASN A 75 6.45 5.76 -7.05
CA ASN A 75 7.10 4.75 -6.25
C ASN A 75 8.11 3.92 -7.06
N ILE A 76 7.75 3.52 -8.28
CA ILE A 76 8.64 2.78 -9.18
C ILE A 76 9.91 3.60 -9.49
N ARG A 77 9.75 4.86 -9.87
CA ARG A 77 10.84 5.76 -10.23
C ARG A 77 11.80 6.08 -9.06
N ASN A 78 11.27 6.13 -7.84
CA ASN A 78 12.07 6.47 -6.65
C ASN A 78 12.54 5.24 -5.86
N GLY A 79 12.12 4.02 -6.27
CA GLY A 79 12.48 2.79 -5.60
C GLY A 79 11.89 2.61 -4.20
N PHE A 80 10.91 3.42 -3.80
CA PHE A 80 10.22 3.31 -2.50
C PHE A 80 8.81 3.89 -2.57
N SER A 81 7.95 3.42 -1.68
CA SER A 81 6.63 3.99 -1.46
C SER A 81 6.73 5.23 -0.57
N LYS A 82 6.17 6.35 -1.00
CA LYS A 82 6.08 7.56 -0.19
C LYS A 82 4.74 7.61 0.53
N GLY A 83 4.58 6.80 1.55
CA GLY A 83 3.38 6.82 2.37
C GLY A 83 3.74 6.63 3.83
N LYS A 84 3.32 7.53 4.70
CA LYS A 84 3.25 7.25 6.12
C LYS A 84 1.94 6.55 6.38
N LEU A 85 2.01 5.29 6.80
CA LEU A 85 0.86 4.61 7.37
C LEU A 85 0.43 5.41 8.60
N ILE A 86 -0.70 6.11 8.53
CA ILE A 86 -1.22 6.85 9.68
C ILE A 86 -2.02 5.85 10.50
N ILE A 87 -1.37 5.32 11.52
CA ILE A 87 -2.02 4.49 12.53
C ILE A 87 -2.48 5.42 13.65
N ASN A 88 -3.77 5.47 13.93
CA ASN A 88 -4.35 6.35 14.95
C ASN A 88 -3.71 6.11 16.34
N LYS A 89 -3.70 7.17 17.15
CA LYS A 89 -3.23 7.12 18.55
C LYS A 89 -4.03 6.09 19.34
N GLY A 90 -3.35 5.16 19.97
CA GLY A 90 -3.98 4.20 20.87
C GLY A 90 -3.35 2.81 20.86
N THR A 91 -3.86 1.96 21.75
CA THR A 91 -3.47 0.55 21.82
C THR A 91 -3.97 -0.15 20.57
N ILE A 92 -3.08 -0.70 19.76
CA ILE A 92 -3.46 -1.45 18.56
C ILE A 92 -3.64 -2.90 18.94
N PRO A 93 -4.84 -3.48 18.80
CA PRO A 93 -4.99 -4.91 18.84
C PRO A 93 -4.42 -5.50 17.55
N LEU A 94 -3.34 -6.25 17.67
CA LEU A 94 -2.81 -7.06 16.57
C LEU A 94 -3.51 -8.41 16.58
N ILE A 95 -4.27 -8.68 15.54
CA ILE A 95 -4.91 -9.97 15.36
C ILE A 95 -3.98 -10.82 14.48
N PHE A 96 -3.21 -11.69 15.12
CA PHE A 96 -2.50 -12.77 14.46
C PHE A 96 -3.44 -13.97 14.38
N ASN A 97 -3.94 -14.27 13.19
CA ASN A 97 -4.97 -15.26 12.91
C ASN A 97 -6.27 -15.09 13.74
N LEU A 98 -7.27 -15.92 13.50
CA LEU A 98 -8.62 -15.77 14.06
C LEU A 98 -8.74 -15.89 15.60
N HIS A 99 -7.65 -16.16 16.32
CA HIS A 99 -7.73 -16.52 17.75
C HIS A 99 -6.75 -15.78 18.68
N ASN A 100 -5.79 -15.02 18.16
CA ASN A 100 -4.79 -14.36 19.01
C ASN A 100 -4.79 -12.85 18.77
N THR A 101 -5.18 -12.10 19.81
CA THR A 101 -5.04 -10.64 19.86
C THR A 101 -3.86 -10.30 20.76
N ILE A 102 -2.88 -9.58 20.24
CA ILE A 102 -1.74 -9.10 21.01
C ILE A 102 -1.89 -7.58 21.14
N GLN A 103 -1.97 -7.11 22.39
CA GLN A 103 -1.93 -5.68 22.73
C GLN A 103 -0.56 -5.39 23.34
N LYS A 104 0.42 -5.10 22.50
CA LYS A 104 1.77 -4.83 22.97
C LYS A 104 2.50 -3.92 21.96
N PHE A 105 3.28 -2.98 22.51
CA PHE A 105 4.31 -2.26 21.75
C PHE A 105 5.65 -2.98 21.90
N GLY A 106 6.56 -2.72 20.97
CA GLY A 106 7.86 -3.34 20.85
C GLY A 106 7.91 -4.44 19.80
N ASP A 107 8.88 -5.32 19.92
CA ASP A 107 9.08 -6.43 19.00
C ASP A 107 8.01 -7.50 19.19
N ILE A 108 7.25 -7.73 18.16
CA ILE A 108 6.13 -8.69 18.12
C ILE A 108 6.57 -10.02 17.53
N VAL A 109 7.36 -9.97 16.45
CA VAL A 109 7.94 -11.15 15.81
C VAL A 109 9.45 -10.98 15.74
N VAL A 110 10.17 -11.88 16.37
CA VAL A 110 11.64 -11.95 16.36
C VAL A 110 12.06 -13.33 15.89
N VAL A 111 12.91 -13.38 14.87
CA VAL A 111 13.47 -14.62 14.34
C VAL A 111 15.00 -14.51 14.33
N ASN A 112 15.68 -15.46 14.95
CA ASN A 112 17.15 -15.48 15.05
C ASN A 112 17.76 -14.18 15.62
N GLY A 113 17.02 -13.46 16.51
CA GLY A 113 17.46 -12.19 17.07
C GLY A 113 17.19 -10.95 16.22
N GLU A 114 16.62 -11.11 15.04
CA GLU A 114 16.16 -10.03 14.18
C GLU A 114 14.66 -9.75 14.38
N SER A 115 14.29 -8.49 14.59
CA SER A 115 12.90 -8.07 14.70
C SER A 115 12.29 -7.94 13.30
N LEU A 116 11.32 -8.81 13.02
CA LEU A 116 10.59 -8.83 11.75
C LEU A 116 9.32 -8.00 11.78
N LEU A 117 8.70 -7.82 12.94
CA LEU A 117 7.51 -6.99 13.12
C LEU A 117 7.61 -6.26 14.46
N THR A 118 7.60 -4.94 14.39
CA THR A 118 7.70 -4.06 15.55
C THR A 118 6.62 -2.98 15.49
N PHE A 119 6.03 -2.65 16.65
CA PHE A 119 5.18 -1.49 16.83
C PHE A 119 5.73 -0.61 17.93
N ASN A 120 5.99 0.64 17.64
CA ASN A 120 6.43 1.64 18.60
C ASN A 120 5.47 2.83 18.62
N VAL A 121 5.61 3.68 19.63
CA VAL A 121 4.95 4.99 19.68
C VAL A 121 6.05 6.03 19.66
N ASN A 122 5.99 6.96 18.73
CA ASN A 122 6.95 8.05 18.67
C ASN A 122 6.62 9.17 19.68
N ASP A 123 7.47 10.19 19.74
CA ASP A 123 7.34 11.31 20.70
C ASP A 123 6.03 12.11 20.52
N ASP A 124 5.43 12.08 19.33
CA ASP A 124 4.15 12.72 19.03
C ASP A 124 2.95 11.85 19.42
N GLY A 125 3.20 10.62 19.94
CA GLY A 125 2.20 9.64 20.29
C GLY A 125 1.59 8.94 19.07
N VAL A 126 2.26 8.97 17.93
CA VAL A 126 1.85 8.25 16.71
C VAL A 126 2.42 6.83 16.76
N THR A 127 1.60 5.85 16.45
CA THR A 127 2.06 4.47 16.35
C THR A 127 2.84 4.25 15.06
N GLU A 128 4.02 3.68 15.19
CA GLU A 128 4.92 3.35 14.09
C GLU A 128 5.06 1.84 13.94
N LEU A 129 4.79 1.37 12.73
CA LEU A 129 4.99 0.00 12.27
C LEU A 129 6.34 -0.12 11.58
N SER A 130 7.14 -1.09 11.98
CA SER A 130 8.28 -1.57 11.19
C SER A 130 8.07 -3.05 10.88
N LEU A 131 8.33 -3.44 9.63
CA LEU A 131 8.08 -4.78 9.10
C LEU A 131 9.17 -5.16 8.12
N LYS A 132 9.68 -6.39 8.22
CA LYS A 132 10.50 -7.05 7.22
C LYS A 132 9.83 -8.33 6.76
N LEU A 133 9.72 -8.53 5.47
CA LEU A 133 9.25 -9.77 4.86
C LEU A 133 10.35 -10.35 3.98
N TYR A 134 10.60 -11.63 4.14
CA TYR A 134 11.55 -12.41 3.37
C TYR A 134 10.81 -13.46 2.55
N ASP A 135 11.37 -13.84 1.40
CA ASP A 135 10.87 -14.94 0.60
C ASP A 135 11.45 -16.31 1.07
N GLU A 136 11.18 -17.36 0.32
CA GLU A 136 11.64 -18.71 0.62
C GLU A 136 13.16 -18.91 0.43
N ASN A 137 13.87 -17.95 -0.15
CA ASN A 137 15.31 -17.94 -0.36
C ASN A 137 16.03 -17.05 0.66
N ASP A 138 15.30 -16.51 1.67
CA ASP A 138 15.78 -15.52 2.62
C ASP A 138 16.13 -14.16 1.99
N ASP A 139 15.61 -13.85 0.79
CA ASP A 139 15.76 -12.53 0.18
C ASP A 139 14.72 -11.56 0.75
N LEU A 140 15.16 -10.35 1.15
CA LEU A 140 14.28 -9.31 1.68
C LEU A 140 13.38 -8.77 0.56
N VAL A 141 12.09 -9.12 0.62
CA VAL A 141 11.11 -8.76 -0.41
C VAL A 141 10.33 -7.50 -0.09
N MET A 142 10.29 -7.09 1.18
CA MET A 142 9.61 -5.87 1.61
C MET A 142 10.14 -5.38 2.95
N GLU A 143 10.28 -4.05 3.06
CA GLU A 143 10.62 -3.40 4.31
C GLU A 143 9.76 -2.15 4.52
N ILE A 144 9.23 -2.02 5.73
CA ILE A 144 8.59 -0.82 6.26
C ILE A 144 9.38 -0.40 7.49
N ILE A 145 9.78 0.85 7.56
CA ILE A 145 10.48 1.42 8.72
C ILE A 145 9.69 2.62 9.20
N ASN A 146 9.21 2.57 10.47
CA ASN A 146 8.49 3.68 11.10
C ASN A 146 7.37 4.24 10.22
N ASN A 147 6.50 3.35 9.71
CA ASN A 147 5.42 3.65 8.78
C ASN A 147 5.88 4.12 7.38
N GLU A 148 7.17 4.21 7.11
CA GLU A 148 7.67 4.52 5.79
C GLU A 148 8.03 3.23 5.05
N TRP A 149 7.47 3.06 3.87
CA TRP A 149 7.80 1.95 3.00
C TRP A 149 9.18 2.17 2.39
N VAL A 150 10.14 1.33 2.78
CA VAL A 150 11.47 1.26 2.17
C VAL A 150 11.43 0.07 1.22
N SER A 151 11.69 0.30 -0.06
CA SER A 151 11.47 -0.72 -1.07
C SER A 151 12.29 -2.00 -0.87
N GLY A 152 11.66 -3.10 -1.20
CA GLY A 152 12.28 -4.30 -1.73
C GLY A 152 11.79 -4.52 -3.15
N ASP A 153 12.25 -5.55 -3.82
CA ASP A 153 11.64 -5.98 -5.08
C ASP A 153 10.16 -6.29 -4.85
N TYR A 154 9.28 -5.82 -5.75
CA TYR A 154 7.81 -5.90 -5.61
C TYR A 154 7.29 -7.34 -5.79
N PHE A 155 7.69 -8.24 -4.90
CA PHE A 155 7.25 -9.65 -4.94
C PHE A 155 5.87 -9.89 -4.33
N ALA A 156 5.31 -8.93 -3.61
CA ALA A 156 3.93 -9.07 -3.15
C ALA A 156 2.99 -9.23 -4.35
N TRP A 157 2.11 -10.23 -4.26
CA TRP A 157 1.08 -10.43 -5.26
C TRP A 157 0.09 -9.26 -5.26
N ASP A 158 -0.27 -8.78 -4.06
CA ASP A 158 -1.11 -7.61 -3.89
C ASP A 158 -0.88 -6.93 -2.53
N ILE A 159 -0.95 -5.61 -2.53
CA ILE A 159 -0.91 -4.79 -1.33
C ILE A 159 -2.07 -3.80 -1.41
N GLU A 160 -2.90 -3.82 -0.40
CA GLU A 160 -4.02 -2.91 -0.24
C GLU A 160 -3.86 -2.14 1.06
N VAL A 161 -3.99 -0.82 0.98
CA VAL A 161 -3.95 0.10 2.13
C VAL A 161 -5.24 0.90 2.19
N SER A 162 -5.83 1.00 3.37
CA SER A 162 -6.95 1.87 3.68
C SER A 162 -6.68 2.65 4.97
N TYR A 163 -7.58 3.55 5.36
CA TYR A 163 -7.47 4.27 6.65
C TYR A 163 -7.59 3.36 7.87
N GLU A 164 -8.13 2.15 7.72
CA GLU A 164 -8.47 1.24 8.82
C GLU A 164 -7.67 -0.06 8.78
N TRP A 165 -7.03 -0.39 7.66
CA TRP A 165 -6.33 -1.66 7.52
C TRP A 165 -5.27 -1.64 6.41
N ILE A 166 -4.30 -2.55 6.59
CA ILE A 166 -3.30 -2.90 5.59
C ILE A 166 -3.42 -4.39 5.34
N LYS A 167 -3.38 -4.78 4.08
CA LYS A 167 -3.39 -6.19 3.69
C LYS A 167 -2.30 -6.46 2.67
N ILE A 168 -1.46 -7.43 2.96
CA ILE A 168 -0.38 -7.91 2.08
C ILE A 168 -0.68 -9.35 1.75
N GLN A 169 -0.69 -9.70 0.46
CA GLN A 169 -0.97 -11.02 -0.03
C GLN A 169 0.17 -11.52 -0.93
N ARG A 170 0.59 -12.76 -0.75
CA ARG A 170 1.55 -13.45 -1.61
C ARG A 170 0.86 -14.06 -2.82
N GLU A 171 -0.34 -14.60 -2.62
CA GLU A 171 -1.19 -15.21 -3.65
C GLU A 171 -2.66 -14.86 -3.42
N ASN A 172 -3.54 -15.33 -4.33
CA ASN A 172 -4.98 -15.18 -4.15
C ASN A 172 -5.45 -15.88 -2.87
N ARG A 173 -5.97 -15.10 -1.90
CA ARG A 173 -6.41 -15.55 -0.57
C ARG A 173 -5.29 -16.00 0.38
N ASP A 174 -4.03 -15.87 0.01
CA ASP A 174 -2.89 -16.11 0.90
C ASP A 174 -2.44 -14.78 1.50
N ILE A 175 -3.00 -14.43 2.66
CA ILE A 175 -2.68 -13.20 3.38
C ILE A 175 -1.45 -13.44 4.23
N ILE A 176 -0.34 -12.77 3.90
CA ILE A 176 0.89 -12.79 4.70
C ILE A 176 0.72 -11.93 5.95
N LEU A 177 0.14 -10.74 5.77
CA LEU A 177 -0.09 -9.79 6.85
C LEU A 177 -1.41 -9.08 6.66
N GLY A 178 -2.21 -9.05 7.72
CA GLY A 178 -3.37 -8.18 7.86
C GLY A 178 -3.23 -7.38 9.15
N VAL A 179 -3.19 -6.06 9.05
CA VAL A 179 -3.25 -5.16 10.20
C VAL A 179 -4.55 -4.40 10.13
N ILE A 180 -5.37 -4.52 11.17
CA ILE A 180 -6.59 -3.73 11.34
C ILE A 180 -6.28 -2.69 12.42
N VAL A 181 -6.43 -1.44 12.04
CA VAL A 181 -6.29 -0.31 12.97
C VAL A 181 -7.67 -0.09 13.58
N GLY A 182 -7.85 -0.55 14.81
CA GLY A 182 -9.12 -0.40 15.54
C GLY A 182 -9.44 1.06 15.85
N ILE A 183 -10.72 1.37 15.84
CA ILE A 183 -11.31 2.62 16.34
C ILE A 183 -11.27 2.61 17.87
#